data_28a44d93f26f80430631c0ecd8f9e4c3
#
_entry.id   28a44d93f26f80430631c0ecd8f9e4c3
#
_cell.length_a   1.000
_cell.length_b   1.000
_cell.length_c   1.000
_cell.angle_alpha   90.00
_cell.angle_beta   90.00
_cell.angle_gamma   90.00
#
_symmetry.space_group_name_H-M   'P 1'
#
loop_
_entity.id
_entity.type
_entity.pdbx_description
1 polymer ?
#
loop_
_entity_poly.entity_id
_entity_poly.type
_entity_poly.pdbx_seq_one_letter_code
_entity_poly.pdbx_strand_id
1 'polypeptide(L)'
;GNFMSGSVAEAKDGTLYFGSINGLCRFNPDQVLEKRESPAAIITEMRIFGPLRDTDSNEKVMALEGQSEVRLSYMQNNFSVTFNIQNYALADQVEYAYMLKGLENSWYTVTDPNNVTFRNIPPGNYCFQVKTRIRNQEWADEIASLDIRIDPPVWLTWWAKLFYILSGVSVLYFILHAYKKKLDMESLYELEKKNHEQEQELNNERLRFYTNITHELRTPLTLILGPLEDMQKSNSLSGKDSQKISVIHQSAIRLLNLI
;
A
#
# COMPACT_ATOMS: atom_id res chain seq x y z
N GLY A 1 67.74 -0.02 9.12
CA GLY A 1 69.22 0.05 9.12
C GLY A 1 69.79 -0.60 10.36
N ASN A 2 70.85 -1.37 10.22
CA ASN A 2 71.51 -2.03 11.37
C ASN A 2 72.38 -1.01 12.10
N PHE A 3 71.99 -0.69 13.32
CA PHE A 3 72.82 0.12 14.22
C PHE A 3 73.92 -0.74 14.87
N MET A 4 75.07 -0.14 15.06
CA MET A 4 76.15 -0.86 15.74
C MET A 4 75.93 -0.85 17.28
N SER A 5 76.02 -2.01 17.91
CA SER A 5 75.87 -2.15 19.34
C SER A 5 76.89 -1.30 20.04
N GLY A 6 76.46 -0.43 20.97
CA GLY A 6 77.34 0.45 21.75
C GLY A 6 77.75 1.75 21.10
N SER A 7 77.26 2.07 19.87
CA SER A 7 77.59 3.35 19.21
C SER A 7 76.47 4.38 19.44
N VAL A 8 76.20 4.72 20.69
CA VAL A 8 75.21 5.75 21.05
C VAL A 8 75.92 6.83 21.88
N ALA A 9 75.69 8.10 21.55
CA ALA A 9 76.12 9.21 22.31
C ALA A 9 75.01 10.26 22.45
N GLU A 10 74.90 10.88 23.61
CA GLU A 10 74.00 11.96 23.92
C GLU A 10 74.77 13.28 24.02
N ALA A 11 74.34 14.28 23.32
CA ALA A 11 74.87 15.64 23.41
C ALA A 11 74.21 16.42 24.56
N LYS A 12 74.84 17.51 25.02
CA LYS A 12 74.31 18.31 26.13
C LYS A 12 72.93 18.97 25.86
N ASP A 13 72.55 19.03 24.61
CA ASP A 13 71.25 19.55 24.14
C ASP A 13 70.18 18.46 24.02
N GLY A 14 70.44 17.23 24.53
CA GLY A 14 69.55 16.08 24.42
C GLY A 14 69.54 15.42 23.04
N THR A 15 70.35 15.83 22.09
CA THR A 15 70.46 15.19 20.77
C THR A 15 71.15 13.84 20.89
N LEU A 16 70.49 12.76 20.37
CA LEU A 16 71.05 11.41 20.34
C LEU A 16 71.71 11.14 18.99
N TYR A 17 72.90 10.53 19.07
CA TYR A 17 73.71 10.13 17.92
C TYR A 17 73.84 8.59 17.91
N PHE A 18 73.49 7.96 16.81
CA PHE A 18 73.61 6.52 16.60
C PHE A 18 74.51 6.23 15.42
N GLY A 19 75.54 5.44 15.68
CA GLY A 19 76.43 4.97 14.59
C GLY A 19 75.75 3.78 13.87
N SER A 20 75.75 3.86 12.54
CA SER A 20 75.31 2.76 11.69
C SER A 20 76.42 2.43 10.68
N ILE A 21 76.33 1.28 10.01
CA ILE A 21 77.25 0.83 8.97
C ILE A 21 77.40 1.85 7.80
N ASN A 22 76.37 2.65 7.57
CA ASN A 22 76.27 3.58 6.46
C ASN A 22 76.35 5.04 6.87
N GLY A 23 76.77 5.33 8.12
CA GLY A 23 76.92 6.68 8.62
C GLY A 23 76.39 6.93 10.02
N LEU A 24 76.20 8.19 10.37
CA LEU A 24 75.74 8.65 11.67
C LEU A 24 74.28 9.12 11.55
N CYS A 25 73.41 8.55 12.37
CA CYS A 25 72.04 9.03 12.53
C CYS A 25 71.99 9.95 13.74
N ARG A 26 71.45 11.14 13.56
CA ARG A 26 71.27 12.16 14.62
C ARG A 26 69.79 12.51 14.71
N PHE A 27 69.26 12.49 15.92
CA PHE A 27 67.91 13.00 16.18
C PHE A 27 67.79 13.53 17.62
N ASN A 28 66.88 14.49 17.78
CA ASN A 28 66.51 14.99 19.09
C ASN A 28 65.18 14.33 19.48
N PRO A 29 65.13 13.58 20.63
CA PRO A 29 63.90 12.90 21.09
C PRO A 29 62.74 13.87 21.26
N ASP A 30 62.96 15.07 21.76
CA ASP A 30 61.94 16.09 21.97
C ASP A 30 61.26 16.54 20.64
N GLN A 31 62.06 16.61 19.55
CA GLN A 31 61.53 16.94 18.20
C GLN A 31 60.83 15.75 17.56
N VAL A 32 61.16 14.51 17.90
CA VAL A 32 60.51 13.31 17.40
C VAL A 32 59.19 13.06 18.13
N LEU A 33 59.11 13.48 19.40
CA LEU A 33 57.93 13.39 20.25
C LEU A 33 56.99 14.60 20.07
N GLU A 34 57.28 15.53 19.15
CA GLU A 34 56.31 16.56 18.80
C GLU A 34 55.00 15.92 18.41
N LYS A 35 53.97 16.18 19.22
CA LYS A 35 52.60 15.73 18.97
C LYS A 35 52.13 16.24 17.64
N ARG A 36 52.24 15.42 16.59
CA ARG A 36 51.75 15.81 15.28
C ARG A 36 50.24 15.81 15.34
N GLU A 37 49.63 16.92 14.95
CA GLU A 37 48.17 16.94 14.83
C GLU A 37 47.72 15.97 13.75
N SER A 38 46.68 15.20 14.08
CA SER A 38 46.10 14.26 13.12
C SER A 38 45.48 15.04 11.97
N PRO A 39 45.80 14.70 10.68
CA PRO A 39 45.31 15.45 9.54
C PRO A 39 43.79 15.32 9.42
N ALA A 40 43.14 16.38 8.93
CA ALA A 40 41.69 16.34 8.62
C ALA A 40 41.37 15.34 7.49
N ALA A 41 40.28 14.63 7.62
CA ALA A 41 39.74 13.83 6.54
C ALA A 41 39.08 14.69 5.45
N ILE A 42 39.10 14.23 4.23
CA ILE A 42 38.36 14.82 3.09
C ILE A 42 37.56 13.71 2.44
N ILE A 43 36.27 13.96 2.21
CA ILE A 43 35.40 13.08 1.44
C ILE A 43 35.57 13.44 -0.02
N THR A 44 36.08 12.49 -0.82
CA THR A 44 36.51 12.78 -2.20
C THR A 44 35.46 12.39 -3.24
N GLU A 45 34.87 11.20 -3.10
CA GLU A 45 33.90 10.72 -4.07
C GLU A 45 32.82 9.84 -3.43
N MET A 46 31.68 9.79 -4.10
CA MET A 46 30.63 8.83 -3.82
C MET A 46 30.36 8.00 -5.08
N ARG A 47 30.33 6.68 -4.92
CA ARG A 47 29.93 5.74 -5.97
C ARG A 47 28.57 5.21 -5.64
N ILE A 48 27.64 5.36 -6.57
CA ILE A 48 26.26 4.89 -6.45
C ILE A 48 26.12 3.63 -7.30
N PHE A 49 25.71 2.53 -6.67
CA PHE A 49 25.47 1.26 -7.34
C PHE A 49 24.00 1.18 -7.76
N GLY A 50 23.74 0.88 -9.03
CA GLY A 50 22.40 0.61 -9.55
C GLY A 50 21.76 -0.62 -8.92
N PRO A 51 20.46 -0.84 -9.12
CA PRO A 51 19.78 -2.06 -8.67
C PRO A 51 20.45 -3.28 -9.30
N LEU A 52 20.64 -4.32 -8.51
CA LEU A 52 21.35 -5.59 -8.84
C LEU A 52 20.87 -6.34 -10.11
N ARG A 53 19.93 -5.78 -10.88
CA ARG A 53 19.31 -6.42 -12.06
C ARG A 53 19.91 -6.02 -13.40
N ASP A 54 20.75 -4.98 -13.47
CA ASP A 54 21.40 -4.57 -14.71
C ASP A 54 22.87 -4.98 -14.66
N THR A 55 23.19 -5.96 -15.49
CA THR A 55 24.55 -6.46 -15.78
C THR A 55 25.44 -5.44 -16.50
N ASP A 56 24.88 -4.30 -16.88
CA ASP A 56 25.66 -3.16 -17.39
C ASP A 56 25.93 -2.21 -16.20
N SER A 57 27.21 -2.07 -15.93
CA SER A 57 27.86 -1.24 -14.91
C SER A 57 27.37 0.22 -14.91
N ASN A 58 26.16 0.47 -14.41
CA ASN A 58 25.66 1.82 -14.09
C ASN A 58 26.17 2.22 -12.70
N GLU A 59 27.50 2.15 -12.53
CA GLU A 59 28.17 2.78 -11.42
C GLU A 59 28.27 4.28 -11.73
N LYS A 60 27.50 5.09 -11.00
CA LYS A 60 27.61 6.54 -11.12
C LYS A 60 28.59 7.04 -10.09
N VAL A 61 29.73 7.53 -10.56
CA VAL A 61 30.73 8.18 -9.73
C VAL A 61 30.40 9.68 -9.64
N MET A 62 30.33 10.19 -8.41
CA MET A 62 30.09 11.60 -8.12
C MET A 62 31.29 12.13 -7.32
N ALA A 63 32.00 13.11 -7.88
CA ALA A 63 33.01 13.85 -7.13
C ALA A 63 32.32 14.79 -6.12
N LEU A 64 32.79 14.79 -4.89
CA LEU A 64 32.19 15.51 -3.76
C LEU A 64 33.00 16.74 -3.32
N GLU A 65 33.99 17.17 -4.11
CA GLU A 65 34.80 18.34 -3.77
C GLU A 65 33.92 19.58 -3.54
N GLY A 66 33.84 20.03 -2.29
CA GLY A 66 33.06 21.20 -1.89
C GLY A 66 31.55 21.01 -1.77
N GLN A 67 31.04 19.79 -1.91
CA GLN A 67 29.63 19.47 -1.68
C GLN A 67 29.42 19.00 -0.25
N SER A 68 28.48 19.62 0.46
CA SER A 68 28.09 19.22 1.81
C SER A 68 26.79 18.40 1.87
N GLU A 69 26.01 18.37 0.79
CA GLU A 69 24.72 17.66 0.71
C GLU A 69 24.60 16.88 -0.60
N VAL A 70 24.13 15.64 -0.51
CA VAL A 70 23.82 14.78 -1.65
C VAL A 70 22.39 14.26 -1.53
N ARG A 71 21.62 14.33 -2.62
CA ARG A 71 20.28 13.77 -2.71
C ARG A 71 20.29 12.54 -3.59
N LEU A 72 19.75 11.44 -3.04
CA LEU A 72 19.62 10.15 -3.69
C LEU A 72 18.15 9.77 -3.83
N SER A 73 17.81 9.12 -4.95
CA SER A 73 16.51 8.49 -5.12
C SER A 73 16.44 7.20 -4.28
N TYR A 74 15.23 6.74 -3.95
CA TYR A 74 15.01 5.46 -3.24
C TYR A 74 15.66 4.26 -3.96
N MET A 75 15.88 4.32 -5.28
CA MET A 75 16.59 3.30 -6.05
C MET A 75 18.10 3.35 -5.87
N GLN A 76 18.64 4.47 -5.41
CA GLN A 76 20.07 4.73 -5.23
C GLN A 76 20.48 4.52 -3.76
N ASN A 77 19.95 3.50 -3.13
CA ASN A 77 20.14 3.20 -1.73
C ASN A 77 21.35 2.29 -1.44
N ASN A 78 22.15 2.01 -2.49
CA ASN A 78 23.43 1.31 -2.41
C ASN A 78 24.52 2.25 -2.90
N PHE A 79 25.43 2.61 -2.03
CA PHE A 79 26.51 3.55 -2.37
C PHE A 79 27.76 3.28 -1.54
N SER A 80 28.90 3.70 -2.05
CA SER A 80 30.14 3.77 -1.27
C SER A 80 30.65 5.19 -1.19
N VAL A 81 31.26 5.54 -0.08
CA VAL A 81 31.89 6.84 0.17
C VAL A 81 33.36 6.62 0.30
N THR A 82 34.16 7.34 -0.52
CA THR A 82 35.60 7.33 -0.49
C THR A 82 36.09 8.60 0.21
N PHE A 83 37.02 8.44 1.13
CA PHE A 83 37.62 9.54 1.88
C PHE A 83 39.12 9.37 1.93
N ASN A 84 39.83 10.47 2.12
CA ASN A 84 41.29 10.49 2.15
C ASN A 84 41.79 11.65 3.03
N ILE A 85 43.09 11.79 3.15
CA ILE A 85 43.77 12.95 3.74
C ILE A 85 44.56 13.69 2.67
N GLN A 86 44.78 14.99 2.87
CA GLN A 86 45.57 15.79 1.91
C GLN A 86 47.05 15.39 1.86
N ASN A 87 47.61 14.94 2.98
CA ASN A 87 49.01 14.59 3.07
C ASN A 87 49.25 13.07 2.85
N TYR A 88 49.47 12.69 1.61
CA TYR A 88 49.76 11.32 1.20
C TYR A 88 50.97 10.67 1.90
N ALA A 89 51.93 11.48 2.36
CA ALA A 89 53.11 10.93 3.08
C ALA A 89 52.72 10.26 4.43
N LEU A 90 51.57 10.58 4.98
CA LEU A 90 51.05 10.04 6.22
C LEU A 90 50.00 8.93 6.00
N ALA A 91 49.64 8.62 4.75
CA ALA A 91 48.55 7.71 4.42
C ALA A 91 48.66 6.33 5.09
N ASP A 92 49.86 5.76 5.13
CA ASP A 92 50.12 4.44 5.74
C ASP A 92 50.08 4.44 7.29
N GLN A 93 50.09 5.62 7.93
CA GLN A 93 50.11 5.80 9.37
C GLN A 93 48.78 6.27 9.95
N VAL A 94 47.79 6.63 9.06
CA VAL A 94 46.52 7.18 9.48
C VAL A 94 45.46 6.07 9.57
N GLU A 95 44.74 6.10 10.67
CA GLU A 95 43.53 5.30 10.87
C GLU A 95 42.31 6.18 10.75
N TYR A 96 41.24 5.62 10.15
CA TYR A 96 39.98 6.33 9.94
C TYR A 96 38.89 5.72 10.81
N ALA A 97 38.01 6.57 11.32
CA ALA A 97 36.74 6.13 11.90
C ALA A 97 35.61 6.87 11.26
N TYR A 98 34.56 6.15 10.93
CA TYR A 98 33.36 6.68 10.32
C TYR A 98 32.12 6.39 11.14
N MET A 99 31.09 7.17 10.92
CA MET A 99 29.76 6.99 11.47
C MET A 99 28.71 7.47 10.44
N LEU A 100 27.61 6.72 10.27
CA LEU A 100 26.45 7.17 9.52
C LEU A 100 25.33 7.53 10.50
N LYS A 101 25.36 8.78 10.95
CA LYS A 101 24.35 9.31 11.87
C LYS A 101 22.96 9.28 11.23
N GLY A 102 21.99 8.78 11.97
CA GLY A 102 20.63 8.54 11.47
C GLY A 102 20.34 7.07 11.16
N LEU A 103 21.39 6.28 10.84
CA LEU A 103 21.29 4.82 10.78
C LEU A 103 21.80 4.20 12.09
N GLU A 104 23.05 4.55 12.44
CA GLU A 104 23.69 4.10 13.68
C GLU A 104 24.52 5.26 14.28
N ASN A 105 24.56 5.35 15.60
CA ASN A 105 25.29 6.38 16.31
C ASN A 105 26.61 5.85 16.92
N SER A 106 27.23 4.90 16.23
CA SER A 106 28.50 4.28 16.67
C SER A 106 29.61 4.57 15.68
N TRP A 107 30.84 4.79 16.21
CA TRP A 107 32.04 4.95 15.41
C TRP A 107 32.63 3.59 15.06
N TYR A 108 32.90 3.38 13.77
CA TYR A 108 33.57 2.17 13.27
C TYR A 108 34.95 2.54 12.72
N THR A 109 35.94 1.80 13.09
CA THR A 109 37.33 2.03 12.64
C THR A 109 37.57 1.24 11.36
N VAL A 110 38.16 1.90 10.36
CA VAL A 110 38.55 1.29 9.08
C VAL A 110 40.05 1.47 8.90
N THR A 111 40.72 0.39 8.58
CA THR A 111 42.16 0.41 8.40
C THR A 111 42.57 0.42 6.91
N ASP A 112 41.78 -0.20 6.04
CA ASP A 112 42.02 -0.27 4.58
C ASP A 112 40.83 -0.98 3.87
N PRO A 113 40.36 -0.54 2.73
CA PRO A 113 40.66 0.68 1.95
C PRO A 113 39.88 1.90 2.45
N ASN A 114 40.27 3.11 2.07
CA ASN A 114 39.67 4.41 2.43
C ASN A 114 38.26 4.58 1.85
N ASN A 115 37.48 3.55 1.87
CA ASN A 115 36.14 3.55 1.34
C ASN A 115 35.21 2.69 2.24
N VAL A 116 33.96 3.12 2.36
CA VAL A 116 32.92 2.39 3.10
C VAL A 116 31.71 2.24 2.20
N THR A 117 31.22 1.00 2.14
CA THR A 117 30.05 0.66 1.31
C THR A 117 28.82 0.46 2.17
N PHE A 118 27.75 1.15 1.84
CA PHE A 118 26.44 1.03 2.43
C PHE A 118 25.49 0.35 1.45
N ARG A 119 24.67 -0.57 1.96
CA ARG A 119 23.73 -1.33 1.13
C ARG A 119 22.34 -1.28 1.74
N ASN A 120 21.35 -1.09 0.86
CA ASN A 120 19.93 -1.11 1.22
C ASN A 120 19.56 -0.15 2.34
N ILE A 121 20.06 1.07 2.26
CA ILE A 121 19.77 2.12 3.23
C ILE A 121 18.32 2.59 3.03
N PRO A 122 17.48 2.62 4.09
CA PRO A 122 16.10 3.08 3.98
C PRO A 122 16.00 4.58 3.62
N PRO A 123 14.89 5.03 3.07
CA PRO A 123 14.66 6.46 2.85
C PRO A 123 14.74 7.25 4.15
N GLY A 124 15.46 8.38 4.13
CA GLY A 124 15.69 9.21 5.32
C GLY A 124 16.77 10.25 5.12
N ASN A 125 17.09 10.96 6.18
CA ASN A 125 18.18 11.93 6.24
C ASN A 125 19.30 11.36 7.10
N TYR A 126 20.49 11.31 6.54
CA TYR A 126 21.69 10.75 7.14
C TYR A 126 22.82 11.78 7.10
N CYS A 127 23.72 11.71 8.07
CA CYS A 127 24.94 12.49 8.05
C CYS A 127 26.11 11.51 8.18
N PHE A 128 26.86 11.35 7.07
CA PHE A 128 28.10 10.58 7.08
C PHE A 128 29.20 11.45 7.70
N GLN A 129 29.86 10.89 8.69
CA GLN A 129 30.95 11.56 9.41
C GLN A 129 32.19 10.68 9.39
N VAL A 130 33.36 11.31 9.14
CA VAL A 130 34.65 10.63 9.18
C VAL A 130 35.65 11.47 9.91
N LYS A 131 36.46 10.84 10.74
CA LYS A 131 37.59 11.42 11.48
C LYS A 131 38.81 10.55 11.33
N THR A 132 39.95 11.14 11.54
CA THR A 132 41.27 10.50 11.38
C THR A 132 42.05 10.54 12.66
N ARG A 133 43.00 9.62 12.79
CA ARG A 133 44.09 9.70 13.77
C ARG A 133 45.38 9.14 13.18
N ILE A 134 46.50 9.67 13.58
CA ILE A 134 47.78 8.99 13.40
C ILE A 134 47.84 7.83 14.39
N ARG A 135 48.32 6.68 13.95
CA ARG A 135 48.41 5.47 14.80
C ARG A 135 49.02 5.78 16.18
N ASN A 136 48.35 5.33 17.24
CA ASN A 136 48.71 5.58 18.64
C ASN A 136 48.61 7.05 19.10
N GLN A 137 47.93 7.93 18.34
CA GLN A 137 47.67 9.30 18.78
C GLN A 137 46.16 9.51 19.00
N GLU A 138 45.80 10.73 19.42
CA GLU A 138 44.41 11.12 19.62
C GLU A 138 43.71 11.34 18.29
N TRP A 139 42.40 11.19 18.27
CA TRP A 139 41.57 11.48 17.10
C TRP A 139 41.64 12.97 16.79
N ALA A 140 41.61 13.31 15.49
CA ALA A 140 41.50 14.69 15.05
C ALA A 140 40.19 15.32 15.57
N ASP A 141 40.27 16.58 15.96
CA ASP A 141 39.11 17.37 16.40
C ASP A 141 38.22 17.72 15.21
N GLU A 142 38.80 17.82 14.03
CA GLU A 142 38.08 18.14 12.78
C GLU A 142 37.44 16.89 12.20
N ILE A 143 36.10 16.95 12.04
CA ILE A 143 35.28 15.86 11.51
C ILE A 143 34.78 16.29 10.14
N ALA A 144 35.10 15.54 9.09
CA ALA A 144 34.50 15.73 7.78
C ALA A 144 33.07 15.16 7.79
N SER A 145 32.12 15.91 7.27
CA SER A 145 30.71 15.53 7.25
C SER A 145 30.10 15.70 5.87
N LEU A 146 29.18 14.78 5.51
CA LEU A 146 28.41 14.80 4.28
C LEU A 146 26.96 14.45 4.61
N ASP A 147 26.04 15.35 4.32
CA ASP A 147 24.63 15.12 4.49
C ASP A 147 24.07 14.34 3.29
N ILE A 148 23.45 13.21 3.55
CA ILE A 148 22.90 12.30 2.55
C ILE A 148 21.41 12.20 2.77
N ARG A 149 20.63 12.62 1.78
CA ARG A 149 19.17 12.51 1.81
C ARG A 149 18.71 11.50 0.78
N ILE A 150 18.01 10.45 1.25
CA ILE A 150 17.40 9.44 0.39
C ILE A 150 15.90 9.69 0.35
N ASP A 151 15.37 10.07 -0.83
CA ASP A 151 13.96 10.37 -1.00
C ASP A 151 13.11 9.10 -0.96
N PRO A 152 11.93 9.15 -0.32
CA PRO A 152 11.02 8.00 -0.29
C PRO A 152 10.43 7.74 -1.69
N PRO A 153 10.03 6.48 -1.99
CA PRO A 153 9.35 6.15 -3.23
C PRO A 153 8.01 6.88 -3.33
N VAL A 154 7.59 7.20 -4.56
CA VAL A 154 6.38 7.99 -4.84
C VAL A 154 5.10 7.43 -4.22
N TRP A 155 5.00 6.09 -4.07
CA TRP A 155 3.83 5.43 -3.45
C TRP A 155 3.78 5.54 -1.92
N LEU A 156 4.87 5.95 -1.25
CA LEU A 156 4.94 6.22 0.19
C LEU A 156 4.78 7.70 0.53
N THR A 157 4.66 8.57 -0.47
CA THR A 157 4.44 10.00 -0.28
C THR A 157 3.06 10.25 0.37
N TRP A 158 2.90 11.39 1.02
CA TRP A 158 1.66 11.75 1.70
C TRP A 158 0.46 11.86 0.72
N TRP A 159 0.68 12.28 -0.52
CA TRP A 159 -0.32 12.30 -1.57
C TRP A 159 -0.81 10.90 -1.95
N ALA A 160 0.10 9.93 -2.06
CA ALA A 160 -0.27 8.54 -2.34
C ALA A 160 -1.11 7.94 -1.20
N LYS A 161 -0.75 8.23 0.05
CA LYS A 161 -1.53 7.81 1.22
C LYS A 161 -2.94 8.39 1.21
N LEU A 162 -3.08 9.67 0.87
CA LEU A 162 -4.38 10.33 0.74
C LEU A 162 -5.21 9.71 -0.39
N PHE A 163 -4.59 9.40 -1.52
CA PHE A 163 -5.25 8.71 -2.63
C PHE A 163 -5.75 7.31 -2.23
N TYR A 164 -4.97 6.54 -1.47
CA TYR A 164 -5.39 5.22 -0.98
C TYR A 164 -6.59 5.31 -0.03
N ILE A 165 -6.61 6.29 0.87
CA ILE A 165 -7.73 6.52 1.77
C ILE A 165 -8.99 6.88 0.97
N LEU A 166 -8.88 7.81 0.02
CA LEU A 166 -10.00 8.24 -0.82
C LEU A 166 -10.55 7.08 -1.66
N SER A 167 -9.66 6.28 -2.26
CA SER A 167 -10.02 5.08 -3.01
C SER A 167 -10.76 4.06 -2.13
N GLY A 168 -10.26 3.82 -0.91
CA GLY A 168 -10.91 2.92 0.05
C GLY A 168 -12.32 3.38 0.45
N VAL A 169 -12.49 4.68 0.72
CA VAL A 169 -13.80 5.27 1.01
C VAL A 169 -14.75 5.15 -0.18
N SER A 170 -14.25 5.38 -1.41
CA SER A 170 -15.04 5.24 -2.63
C SER A 170 -15.53 3.81 -2.83
N VAL A 171 -14.66 2.82 -2.65
CA VAL A 171 -15.02 1.39 -2.75
C VAL A 171 -16.09 1.03 -1.71
N LEU A 172 -15.90 1.47 -0.47
CA LEU A 172 -16.88 1.24 0.61
C LEU A 172 -18.24 1.86 0.27
N TYR A 173 -18.24 3.09 -0.24
CA TYR A 173 -19.47 3.75 -0.69
C TYR A 173 -20.20 2.96 -1.77
N PHE A 174 -19.48 2.46 -2.79
CA PHE A 174 -20.07 1.64 -3.85
C PHE A 174 -20.66 0.33 -3.31
N ILE A 175 -19.96 -0.34 -2.38
CA ILE A 175 -20.46 -1.57 -1.75
C ILE A 175 -21.76 -1.29 -0.99
N LEU A 176 -21.77 -0.26 -0.15
CA LEU A 176 -22.96 0.13 0.63
C LEU A 176 -24.14 0.54 -0.29
N HIS A 177 -23.86 1.27 -1.35
CA HIS A 177 -24.88 1.65 -2.34
C HIS A 177 -25.45 0.44 -3.07
N ALA A 178 -24.60 -0.50 -3.49
CA ALA A 178 -25.05 -1.73 -4.14
C ALA A 178 -25.89 -2.61 -3.18
N TYR A 179 -25.46 -2.69 -1.91
CA TYR A 179 -26.21 -3.43 -0.89
C TYR A 179 -27.58 -2.81 -0.62
N LYS A 180 -27.66 -1.47 -0.49
CA LYS A 180 -28.91 -0.76 -0.34
C LYS A 180 -29.86 -1.00 -1.53
N LYS A 181 -29.34 -0.88 -2.76
CA LYS A 181 -30.12 -1.15 -3.97
C LYS A 181 -30.68 -2.59 -4.01
N LYS A 182 -29.91 -3.56 -3.54
CA LYS A 182 -30.37 -4.95 -3.44
C LYS A 182 -31.56 -5.09 -2.47
N LEU A 183 -31.47 -4.48 -1.28
CA LEU A 183 -32.55 -4.48 -0.29
C LEU A 183 -33.83 -3.81 -0.82
N ASP A 184 -33.68 -2.67 -1.48
CA ASP A 184 -34.83 -1.96 -2.09
C ASP A 184 -35.51 -2.83 -3.16
N MET A 185 -34.76 -3.53 -3.99
CA MET A 185 -35.30 -4.46 -5.00
C MET A 185 -36.03 -5.68 -4.37
N GLU A 186 -35.47 -6.25 -3.30
CA GLU A 186 -36.12 -7.35 -2.57
C GLU A 186 -37.47 -6.91 -1.98
N SER A 187 -37.53 -5.73 -1.38
CA SER A 187 -38.77 -5.20 -0.80
C SER A 187 -39.84 -4.90 -1.86
N LEU A 188 -39.45 -4.39 -3.03
CA LEU A 188 -40.37 -4.19 -4.17
C LEU A 188 -40.91 -5.51 -4.69
N TYR A 189 -40.06 -6.50 -4.84
CA TYR A 189 -40.46 -7.83 -5.29
C TYR A 189 -41.48 -8.50 -4.32
N GLU A 190 -41.25 -8.39 -3.01
CA GLU A 190 -42.20 -8.89 -2.02
C GLU A 190 -43.55 -8.18 -2.06
N LEU A 191 -43.54 -6.86 -2.28
CA LEU A 191 -44.77 -6.08 -2.41
C LEU A 191 -45.56 -6.49 -3.66
N GLU A 192 -44.88 -6.62 -4.80
CA GLU A 192 -45.50 -7.05 -6.07
C GLU A 192 -46.12 -8.47 -5.95
N LYS A 193 -45.39 -9.38 -5.30
CA LYS A 193 -45.86 -10.73 -5.02
C LYS A 193 -47.15 -10.73 -4.18
N LYS A 194 -47.18 -9.94 -3.08
CA LYS A 194 -48.40 -9.81 -2.26
C LYS A 194 -49.57 -9.24 -3.02
N ASN A 195 -49.35 -8.22 -3.84
CA ASN A 195 -50.41 -7.65 -4.66
C ASN A 195 -50.96 -8.68 -5.65
N HIS A 196 -50.10 -9.48 -6.28
CA HIS A 196 -50.53 -10.52 -7.22
C HIS A 196 -51.30 -11.65 -6.50
N GLU A 197 -50.88 -12.07 -5.31
CA GLU A 197 -51.58 -13.04 -4.48
C GLU A 197 -52.98 -12.54 -4.09
N GLN A 198 -53.13 -11.28 -3.69
CA GLN A 198 -54.44 -10.67 -3.39
C GLN A 198 -55.34 -10.59 -4.61
N GLU A 199 -54.81 -10.25 -5.76
CA GLU A 199 -55.60 -10.19 -7.02
C GLU A 199 -56.09 -11.61 -7.40
N GLN A 200 -55.26 -12.61 -7.26
CA GLN A 200 -55.68 -14.00 -7.49
C GLN A 200 -56.73 -14.47 -6.49
N GLU A 201 -56.60 -14.11 -5.23
CA GLU A 201 -57.60 -14.45 -4.20
C GLU A 201 -58.96 -13.83 -4.50
N LEU A 202 -58.99 -12.53 -4.83
CA LEU A 202 -60.18 -11.81 -5.24
C LEU A 202 -60.83 -12.41 -6.49
N ASN A 203 -60.04 -12.84 -7.47
CA ASN A 203 -60.51 -13.45 -8.67
C ASN A 203 -61.14 -14.84 -8.39
N ASN A 204 -60.49 -15.62 -7.52
CA ASN A 204 -61.02 -16.90 -7.08
C ASN A 204 -62.33 -16.79 -6.26
N GLU A 205 -62.42 -15.76 -5.39
CA GLU A 205 -63.69 -15.47 -4.69
C GLU A 205 -64.81 -15.09 -5.67
N ARG A 206 -64.53 -14.27 -6.66
CA ARG A 206 -65.50 -13.93 -7.72
C ARG A 206 -65.94 -15.15 -8.46
N LEU A 207 -65.04 -16.04 -8.88
CA LEU A 207 -65.41 -17.28 -9.57
C LEU A 207 -66.29 -18.19 -8.72
N ARG A 208 -65.96 -18.36 -7.44
CA ARG A 208 -66.77 -19.11 -6.47
C ARG A 208 -68.16 -18.47 -6.32
N PHE A 209 -68.24 -17.16 -6.21
CA PHE A 209 -69.47 -16.43 -6.10
C PHE A 209 -70.37 -16.68 -7.34
N TYR A 210 -69.81 -16.54 -8.53
CA TYR A 210 -70.58 -16.80 -9.78
C TYR A 210 -71.01 -18.27 -9.87
N THR A 211 -70.17 -19.19 -9.54
CA THR A 211 -70.51 -20.62 -9.57
C THR A 211 -71.63 -20.95 -8.59
N ASN A 212 -71.55 -20.42 -7.37
CA ASN A 212 -72.58 -20.64 -6.35
C ASN A 212 -73.93 -20.04 -6.77
N ILE A 213 -73.92 -18.79 -7.24
CA ILE A 213 -75.15 -18.14 -7.73
C ILE A 213 -75.74 -18.90 -8.91
N THR A 214 -74.93 -19.36 -9.83
CA THR A 214 -75.38 -20.19 -10.94
C THR A 214 -76.12 -21.46 -10.46
N HIS A 215 -75.54 -22.15 -9.49
CA HIS A 215 -76.16 -23.33 -8.91
C HIS A 215 -77.45 -23.02 -8.14
N GLU A 216 -77.42 -21.96 -7.30
CA GLU A 216 -78.59 -21.58 -6.48
C GLU A 216 -79.74 -21.02 -7.31
N LEU A 217 -79.46 -20.38 -8.47
CA LEU A 217 -80.50 -19.94 -9.37
C LEU A 217 -81.04 -21.07 -10.26
N ARG A 218 -80.20 -22.03 -10.68
CA ARG A 218 -80.62 -23.11 -11.54
C ARG A 218 -81.65 -24.01 -10.85
N THR A 219 -81.49 -24.31 -9.59
CA THR A 219 -82.36 -25.20 -8.83
C THR A 219 -83.81 -24.70 -8.75
N PRO A 220 -84.11 -23.45 -8.29
CA PRO A 220 -85.49 -22.95 -8.25
C PRO A 220 -86.10 -22.79 -9.65
N LEU A 221 -85.23 -22.42 -10.62
CA LEU A 221 -85.67 -22.27 -11.98
C LEU A 221 -86.14 -23.63 -12.60
N THR A 222 -85.39 -24.69 -12.32
CA THR A 222 -85.79 -26.06 -12.73
C THR A 222 -87.09 -26.52 -12.04
N LEU A 223 -87.23 -26.17 -10.74
CA LEU A 223 -88.47 -26.46 -9.99
C LEU A 223 -89.69 -25.70 -10.50
N ILE A 224 -89.52 -24.52 -11.12
CA ILE A 224 -90.59 -23.75 -11.76
C ILE A 224 -90.89 -24.30 -13.14
N LEU A 225 -89.85 -24.71 -13.91
CA LEU A 225 -90.03 -25.19 -15.30
C LEU A 225 -90.78 -26.52 -15.33
N GLY A 226 -90.50 -27.45 -14.44
CA GLY A 226 -91.15 -28.77 -14.39
C GLY A 226 -92.72 -28.64 -14.38
N PRO A 227 -93.31 -28.01 -13.33
CA PRO A 227 -94.72 -27.79 -13.27
C PRO A 227 -95.32 -26.98 -14.51
N LEU A 228 -94.53 -26.02 -15.02
CA LEU A 228 -95.00 -25.29 -16.23
C LEU A 228 -95.07 -26.18 -17.49
N GLU A 229 -94.07 -27.07 -17.65
CA GLU A 229 -94.10 -28.08 -18.71
C GLU A 229 -95.27 -29.01 -18.63
N ASP A 230 -95.55 -29.51 -17.38
CA ASP A 230 -96.69 -30.39 -17.13
C ASP A 230 -98.06 -29.69 -17.40
N MET A 231 -98.15 -28.44 -16.96
CA MET A 231 -99.36 -27.62 -17.27
C MET A 231 -99.55 -27.37 -18.76
N GLN A 232 -98.43 -27.17 -19.51
CA GLN A 232 -98.50 -26.97 -20.95
C GLN A 232 -98.88 -28.20 -21.72
N LYS A 233 -98.61 -29.43 -21.21
CA LYS A 233 -99.02 -30.73 -21.80
C LYS A 233 -100.42 -31.12 -21.47
N SER A 234 -100.99 -30.58 -20.40
CA SER A 234 -102.35 -30.89 -20.00
C SER A 234 -103.38 -30.08 -20.87
N ASN A 235 -104.22 -30.78 -21.63
CA ASN A 235 -105.15 -30.21 -22.60
C ASN A 235 -106.41 -29.52 -21.96
N SER A 236 -106.36 -29.15 -20.67
CA SER A 236 -107.50 -28.57 -19.91
C SER A 236 -107.44 -27.03 -19.74
N LEU A 237 -106.50 -26.30 -20.39
CA LEU A 237 -106.33 -24.90 -20.18
C LEU A 237 -107.07 -24.08 -21.26
N SER A 238 -107.75 -23.00 -20.84
CA SER A 238 -108.29 -21.95 -21.77
C SER A 238 -107.20 -21.38 -22.64
N GLY A 239 -107.48 -21.10 -23.93
CA GLY A 239 -106.50 -20.64 -24.89
C GLY A 239 -105.72 -19.39 -24.46
N LYS A 240 -106.32 -18.51 -23.61
CA LYS A 240 -105.61 -17.36 -23.04
C LYS A 240 -104.65 -17.73 -21.94
N ASP A 241 -104.91 -18.77 -21.18
CA ASP A 241 -104.04 -19.19 -20.09
C ASP A 241 -102.87 -20.04 -20.59
N SER A 242 -103.07 -20.80 -21.67
CA SER A 242 -102.00 -21.50 -22.39
C SER A 242 -100.96 -20.54 -22.98
N GLN A 243 -101.41 -19.36 -23.50
CA GLN A 243 -100.46 -18.34 -23.97
C GLN A 243 -99.63 -17.72 -22.86
N LYS A 244 -100.20 -17.44 -21.68
CA LYS A 244 -99.46 -16.92 -20.51
C LYS A 244 -98.43 -17.90 -19.98
N ILE A 245 -98.77 -19.17 -19.86
CA ILE A 245 -97.85 -20.21 -19.43
C ILE A 245 -96.70 -20.37 -20.41
N SER A 246 -96.96 -20.31 -21.71
CA SER A 246 -95.92 -20.37 -22.74
C SER A 246 -94.94 -19.19 -22.62
N VAL A 247 -95.41 -17.97 -22.35
CA VAL A 247 -94.53 -16.81 -22.14
C VAL A 247 -93.68 -16.98 -20.86
N ILE A 248 -94.26 -17.44 -19.75
CA ILE A 248 -93.49 -17.67 -18.49
C ILE A 248 -92.46 -18.80 -18.67
N HIS A 249 -92.85 -19.87 -19.37
CA HIS A 249 -91.95 -21.00 -19.68
C HIS A 249 -90.75 -20.56 -20.52
N GLN A 250 -91.01 -19.76 -21.64
CA GLN A 250 -89.92 -19.21 -22.44
C GLN A 250 -89.05 -18.26 -21.71
N SER A 251 -89.58 -17.44 -20.78
CA SER A 251 -88.82 -16.51 -19.96
C SER A 251 -87.91 -17.29 -18.94
N ALA A 252 -88.40 -18.35 -18.33
CA ALA A 252 -87.66 -19.23 -17.44
C ALA A 252 -86.51 -19.98 -18.16
N ILE A 253 -86.77 -20.47 -19.38
CA ILE A 253 -85.72 -21.08 -20.22
C ILE A 253 -84.68 -20.07 -20.61
N ARG A 254 -85.08 -18.83 -20.98
CA ARG A 254 -84.11 -17.78 -21.28
C ARG A 254 -83.20 -17.46 -20.06
N LEU A 255 -83.78 -17.36 -18.86
CA LEU A 255 -83.08 -17.15 -17.66
C LEU A 255 -82.07 -18.33 -17.35
N LEU A 256 -82.55 -19.59 -17.56
CA LEU A 256 -81.68 -20.75 -17.38
C LEU A 256 -80.53 -20.82 -18.34
N ASN A 257 -80.69 -20.32 -19.58
CA ASN A 257 -79.63 -20.24 -20.60
C ASN A 257 -78.67 -19.09 -20.38
N LEU A 258 -79.02 -18.08 -19.56
CA LEU A 258 -78.18 -16.89 -19.24
C LEU A 258 -77.27 -17.14 -18.00
N ILE A 259 -77.58 -18.16 -17.23
CA ILE A 259 -76.86 -18.61 -16.04
C ILE A 259 -75.83 -19.67 -16.39
#